data_f1236840f250d2ee5a9e1753089ffd39
#
_entry.id   f1236840f250d2ee5a9e1753089ffd39
#
_cell.length_a   1.000
_cell.length_b   1.000
_cell.length_c   1.000
_cell.angle_alpha   90.00
_cell.angle_beta   90.00
_cell.angle_gamma   90.00
#
_symmetry.space_group_name_H-M   'P 1'
#
loop_
_entity.id
_entity.type
_entity.pdbx_description
1 polymer ?
#
loop_
_entity_poly.entity_id
_entity_poly.type
_entity_poly.pdbx_seq_one_letter_code
_entity_poly.pdbx_strand_id
1 'polypeptide(L)'
;RLITDYSQMLKDEASLSREKMSKINLIEIINSVVEDFKQDLINQNKKIDIIVVDKIDSNNGYYIFGISNRLEQVIANLLDNSISFSQNTQTIEITLGETSNNVLMTIKDEGPGFSETSPQKIFKRFYSNRPKNFGKHSGLGLNIVKNIVELHKGTITASNRLNIKGAKVEVLLPKYS
;
A
#
# COMPACT_ATOMS: atom_id res chain seq x y z
N ARG A 1 6.06 -19.88 10.81
CA ARG A 1 5.39 -18.78 10.10
C ARG A 1 6.37 -17.89 9.32
N LEU A 2 7.44 -17.45 9.93
CA LEU A 2 8.45 -16.61 9.26
C LEU A 2 9.07 -17.32 8.05
N ILE A 3 9.36 -18.62 8.19
CA ILE A 3 9.89 -19.46 7.10
C ILE A 3 8.86 -19.55 5.96
N THR A 4 7.58 -19.72 6.28
CA THR A 4 6.50 -19.77 5.31
C THR A 4 6.37 -18.44 4.56
N ASP A 5 6.44 -17.31 5.27
CA ASP A 5 6.35 -15.97 4.67
C ASP A 5 7.55 -15.71 3.74
N TYR A 6 8.75 -16.13 4.14
CA TYR A 6 9.95 -16.01 3.33
C TYR A 6 9.86 -16.85 2.05
N SER A 7 9.38 -18.07 2.16
CA SER A 7 9.18 -18.95 1.00
C SER A 7 8.15 -18.36 0.04
N GLN A 8 7.07 -17.78 0.56
CA GLN A 8 6.04 -17.14 -0.25
C GLN A 8 6.60 -15.91 -0.98
N MET A 9 7.41 -15.11 -0.31
CA MET A 9 8.08 -13.97 -0.93
C MET A 9 8.98 -14.40 -2.11
N LEU A 10 9.77 -15.46 -1.96
CA LEU A 10 10.62 -15.97 -3.03
C LEU A 10 9.80 -16.48 -4.21
N LYS A 11 8.67 -17.15 -3.95
CA LYS A 11 7.74 -17.59 -5.00
C LYS A 11 7.15 -16.40 -5.73
N ASP A 12 6.76 -15.35 -5.02
CA ASP A 12 6.17 -14.15 -5.59
C ASP A 12 7.17 -13.42 -6.48
N GLU A 13 8.42 -13.28 -6.05
CA GLU A 13 9.48 -12.68 -6.87
C GLU A 13 9.70 -13.47 -8.17
N ALA A 14 9.78 -14.78 -8.07
CA ALA A 14 9.97 -15.65 -9.25
C ALA A 14 8.76 -15.62 -10.18
N SER A 15 7.55 -15.60 -9.64
CA SER A 15 6.31 -15.53 -10.42
C SER A 15 6.20 -14.19 -11.13
N LEU A 16 6.49 -13.07 -10.44
CA LEU A 16 6.39 -11.73 -10.99
C LEU A 16 7.24 -11.56 -12.25
N SER A 17 8.45 -12.11 -12.27
CA SER A 17 9.34 -12.01 -13.43
C SER A 17 8.83 -12.73 -14.67
N ARG A 18 7.84 -13.66 -14.54
CA ARG A 18 7.26 -14.43 -15.62
C ARG A 18 5.91 -13.92 -16.09
N GLU A 19 5.24 -13.08 -15.30
CA GLU A 19 3.93 -12.57 -15.62
C GLU A 19 4.02 -11.45 -16.67
N LYS A 20 3.00 -11.37 -17.51
CA LYS A 20 2.92 -10.32 -18.52
C LYS A 20 2.30 -9.06 -17.97
N MET A 21 2.92 -7.95 -18.26
CA MET A 21 2.38 -6.62 -17.97
C MET A 21 1.34 -6.24 -19.02
N SER A 22 0.35 -5.46 -18.59
CA SER A 22 -0.71 -4.93 -19.44
C SER A 22 -1.09 -3.53 -19.01
N LYS A 23 -1.84 -2.82 -19.86
CA LYS A 23 -2.41 -1.52 -19.53
C LYS A 23 -3.49 -1.69 -18.46
N ILE A 24 -3.34 -1.00 -17.34
CA ILE A 24 -4.20 -1.14 -16.18
C ILE A 24 -4.64 0.24 -15.70
N ASN A 25 -5.91 0.37 -15.32
CA ASN A 25 -6.42 1.57 -14.65
C ASN A 25 -6.32 1.39 -13.14
N LEU A 26 -5.40 2.10 -12.51
CA LEU A 26 -5.09 1.94 -11.10
C LEU A 26 -6.27 2.25 -10.17
N ILE A 27 -7.12 3.22 -10.52
CA ILE A 27 -8.28 3.57 -9.69
C ILE A 27 -9.28 2.40 -9.57
N GLU A 28 -9.43 1.60 -10.61
CA GLU A 28 -10.31 0.43 -10.58
C GLU A 28 -9.79 -0.63 -9.58
N ILE A 29 -8.48 -0.86 -9.58
CA ILE A 29 -7.84 -1.79 -8.64
C ILE A 29 -8.01 -1.26 -7.20
N ILE A 30 -7.75 0.01 -6.98
CA ILE A 30 -7.90 0.63 -5.65
C ILE A 30 -9.33 0.47 -5.15
N ASN A 31 -10.32 0.81 -5.95
CA ASN A 31 -11.73 0.73 -5.55
C ASN A 31 -12.14 -0.71 -5.21
N SER A 32 -11.70 -1.68 -6.01
CA SER A 32 -12.00 -3.10 -5.77
C SER A 32 -11.40 -3.59 -4.44
N VAL A 33 -10.13 -3.29 -4.19
CA VAL A 33 -9.46 -3.70 -2.95
C VAL A 33 -10.07 -3.00 -1.74
N VAL A 34 -10.36 -1.71 -1.85
CA VAL A 34 -10.98 -0.93 -0.76
C VAL A 34 -12.35 -1.50 -0.39
N GLU A 35 -13.16 -1.87 -1.39
CA GLU A 35 -14.48 -2.45 -1.13
C GLU A 35 -14.38 -3.75 -0.34
N ASP A 36 -13.44 -4.62 -0.70
CA ASP A 36 -13.19 -5.86 0.04
C ASP A 36 -12.78 -5.59 1.50
N PHE A 37 -11.90 -4.63 1.72
CA PHE A 37 -11.46 -4.26 3.06
C PHE A 37 -12.60 -3.63 3.88
N LYS A 38 -13.44 -2.80 3.27
CA LYS A 38 -14.62 -2.23 3.95
C LYS A 38 -15.56 -3.34 4.43
N GLN A 39 -15.81 -4.35 3.60
CA GLN A 39 -16.65 -5.46 3.97
C GLN A 39 -16.03 -6.27 5.11
N ASP A 40 -14.73 -6.52 5.08
CA ASP A 40 -14.01 -7.20 6.15
C ASP A 40 -14.08 -6.43 7.47
N LEU A 41 -13.94 -5.11 7.44
CA LEU A 41 -14.06 -4.27 8.63
C LEU A 41 -15.45 -4.36 9.25
N ILE A 42 -16.50 -4.36 8.43
CA ILE A 42 -17.89 -4.56 8.88
C ILE A 42 -18.03 -5.92 9.55
N ASN A 43 -17.53 -6.98 8.91
CA ASN A 43 -17.61 -8.35 9.42
C ASN A 43 -16.88 -8.51 10.77
N GLN A 44 -15.80 -7.76 10.97
CA GLN A 44 -15.03 -7.75 12.22
C GLN A 44 -15.56 -6.75 13.25
N ASN A 45 -16.66 -6.07 12.94
CA ASN A 45 -17.25 -5.03 13.79
C ASN A 45 -16.26 -3.91 14.13
N LYS A 46 -15.40 -3.56 13.19
CA LYS A 46 -14.44 -2.45 13.29
C LYS A 46 -15.00 -1.20 12.62
N LYS A 47 -14.79 -0.06 13.27
CA LYS A 47 -15.32 1.25 12.82
C LYS A 47 -14.20 2.14 12.28
N ILE A 48 -13.32 1.57 11.49
CA ILE A 48 -12.28 2.32 10.77
C ILE A 48 -12.85 2.68 9.40
N ASP A 49 -12.73 3.95 9.04
CA ASP A 49 -13.21 4.42 7.74
C ASP A 49 -12.07 4.40 6.72
N ILE A 50 -12.39 4.09 5.47
CA ILE A 50 -11.45 4.14 4.35
C ILE A 50 -12.06 5.03 3.28
N ILE A 51 -11.40 6.12 2.94
CA ILE A 51 -11.84 7.04 1.90
C ILE A 51 -10.85 7.06 0.73
N VAL A 52 -11.37 7.16 -0.47
CA VAL A 52 -10.57 7.30 -1.69
C VAL A 52 -10.83 8.68 -2.28
N VAL A 53 -9.76 9.44 -2.47
CA VAL A 53 -9.82 10.79 -3.02
C VAL A 53 -9.14 10.79 -4.39
N ASP A 54 -9.93 11.06 -5.42
CA ASP A 54 -9.44 11.26 -6.79
C ASP A 54 -9.21 12.76 -7.00
N LYS A 55 -7.95 13.17 -7.07
CA LYS A 55 -7.60 14.60 -7.14
C LYS A 55 -7.87 15.25 -8.47
N ILE A 56 -8.01 14.48 -9.53
CA ILE A 56 -8.12 15.04 -10.88
C ILE A 56 -9.54 14.90 -11.44
N ASP A 57 -10.36 14.05 -10.78
CA ASP A 57 -11.68 13.65 -11.31
C ASP A 57 -11.53 13.27 -12.79
N SER A 58 -10.55 12.42 -13.01
CA SER A 58 -10.07 12.09 -14.35
C SER A 58 -11.05 11.14 -15.05
N ASN A 59 -11.87 11.66 -15.93
CA ASN A 59 -12.61 10.83 -16.89
C ASN A 59 -11.67 9.96 -17.74
N ASN A 60 -10.38 10.25 -17.72
CA ASN A 60 -9.37 9.54 -18.49
C ASN A 60 -8.72 8.36 -17.74
N GLY A 61 -8.98 8.22 -16.44
CA GLY A 61 -8.39 7.15 -15.62
C GLY A 61 -6.90 7.37 -15.31
N TYR A 62 -6.34 6.46 -14.51
CA TYR A 62 -4.92 6.47 -14.11
C TYR A 62 -4.26 5.22 -14.66
N TYR A 63 -3.82 5.28 -15.91
CA TYR A 63 -3.28 4.12 -16.61
C TYR A 63 -1.80 3.96 -16.38
N ILE A 64 -1.41 2.72 -16.06
CA ILE A 64 -0.03 2.29 -15.89
C ILE A 64 0.17 0.97 -16.67
N PHE A 65 1.41 0.62 -16.90
CA PHE A 65 1.77 -0.68 -17.47
C PHE A 65 2.23 -1.59 -16.34
N GLY A 66 1.45 -2.61 -16.03
CA GLY A 66 1.73 -3.42 -14.86
C GLY A 66 1.02 -4.77 -14.82
N ILE A 67 1.17 -5.44 -13.70
CA ILE A 67 0.57 -6.75 -13.41
C ILE A 67 -0.52 -6.56 -12.37
N SER A 68 -1.77 -6.75 -12.78
CA SER A 68 -2.96 -6.40 -11.99
C SER A 68 -2.96 -7.03 -10.60
N ASN A 69 -2.77 -8.35 -10.50
CA ASN A 69 -2.82 -9.05 -9.22
C ASN A 69 -1.65 -8.66 -8.29
N ARG A 70 -0.51 -8.25 -8.83
CA ARG A 70 0.61 -7.77 -8.02
C ARG A 70 0.35 -6.37 -7.48
N LEU A 71 -0.28 -5.51 -8.26
CA LEU A 71 -0.70 -4.20 -7.78
C LEU A 71 -1.82 -4.29 -6.76
N GLU A 72 -2.74 -5.24 -6.91
CA GLU A 72 -3.71 -5.57 -5.86
C GLU A 72 -3.01 -5.92 -4.55
N GLN A 73 -1.97 -6.74 -4.61
CA GLN A 73 -1.17 -7.12 -3.44
C GLN A 73 -0.49 -5.91 -2.79
N VAL A 74 0.03 -4.98 -3.58
CA VAL A 74 0.61 -3.73 -3.06
C VAL A 74 -0.42 -2.96 -2.24
N ILE A 75 -1.59 -2.72 -2.82
CA ILE A 75 -2.65 -1.95 -2.18
C ILE A 75 -3.17 -2.67 -0.93
N ALA A 76 -3.40 -3.98 -1.04
CA ALA A 76 -3.86 -4.78 0.09
C ALA A 76 -2.86 -4.79 1.25
N ASN A 77 -1.57 -4.95 0.98
CA ASN A 77 -0.55 -4.95 2.02
C ASN A 77 -0.41 -3.59 2.70
N LEU A 78 -0.49 -2.50 1.93
CA LEU A 78 -0.44 -1.15 2.49
C LEU A 78 -1.68 -0.84 3.33
N LEU A 79 -2.88 -1.23 2.88
CA LEU A 79 -4.11 -1.08 3.66
C LEU A 79 -4.09 -1.91 4.92
N ASP A 80 -3.68 -3.17 4.83
CA ASP A 80 -3.59 -4.06 5.99
C ASP A 80 -2.67 -3.48 7.06
N ASN A 81 -1.52 -2.95 6.62
CA ASN A 81 -0.60 -2.27 7.52
C ASN A 81 -1.24 -1.04 8.18
N SER A 82 -1.89 -0.18 7.42
CA SER A 82 -2.56 1.02 7.95
C SER A 82 -3.68 0.65 8.93
N ILE A 83 -4.50 -0.34 8.60
CA ILE A 83 -5.58 -0.82 9.47
C ILE A 83 -5.01 -1.34 10.80
N SER A 84 -3.89 -2.06 10.74
CA SER A 84 -3.28 -2.63 11.95
C SER A 84 -2.79 -1.56 12.94
N PHE A 85 -2.51 -0.35 12.47
CA PHE A 85 -2.11 0.79 13.30
C PHE A 85 -3.26 1.74 13.63
N SER A 86 -4.44 1.52 13.06
CA SER A 86 -5.61 2.38 13.25
C SER A 86 -6.51 1.89 14.39
N GLN A 87 -7.15 2.82 15.05
CA GLN A 87 -8.17 2.55 16.07
C GLN A 87 -9.55 2.88 15.51
N ASN A 88 -10.60 2.39 16.17
CA ASN A 88 -11.97 2.73 15.80
C ASN A 88 -12.16 4.25 15.78
N THR A 89 -12.98 4.72 14.85
CA THR A 89 -13.26 6.13 14.55
C THR A 89 -12.15 6.86 13.81
N GLN A 90 -11.02 6.21 13.55
CA GLN A 90 -9.98 6.79 12.71
C GLN A 90 -10.22 6.53 11.22
N THR A 91 -9.61 7.35 10.39
CA THR A 91 -9.78 7.31 8.93
C THR A 91 -8.46 6.99 8.25
N ILE A 92 -8.53 6.10 7.25
CA ILE A 92 -7.44 5.85 6.30
C ILE A 92 -7.83 6.52 5.00
N GLU A 93 -6.96 7.36 4.46
CA GLU A 93 -7.19 8.07 3.21
C GLU A 93 -6.25 7.57 2.13
N ILE A 94 -6.81 7.16 1.00
CA ILE A 94 -6.05 6.86 -0.22
C ILE A 94 -6.29 8.00 -1.19
N THR A 95 -5.23 8.68 -1.59
CA THR A 95 -5.29 9.75 -2.56
C THR A 95 -4.64 9.31 -3.86
N LEU A 96 -5.28 9.56 -4.97
CA LEU A 96 -4.75 9.26 -6.29
C LEU A 96 -4.64 10.55 -7.09
N GLY A 97 -3.46 10.80 -7.62
CA GLY A 97 -3.16 11.97 -8.44
C GLY A 97 -2.12 11.63 -9.49
N GLU A 98 -1.64 12.63 -10.19
CA GLU A 98 -0.59 12.44 -11.18
C GLU A 98 0.38 13.60 -11.24
N THR A 99 1.59 13.30 -11.69
CA THR A 99 2.58 14.28 -12.12
C THR A 99 2.69 14.22 -13.64
N SER A 100 3.64 14.94 -14.24
CA SER A 100 3.83 14.90 -15.70
C SER A 100 4.11 13.48 -16.22
N ASN A 101 4.85 12.67 -15.48
CA ASN A 101 5.32 11.35 -15.94
C ASN A 101 4.85 10.17 -15.09
N ASN A 102 4.22 10.41 -13.94
CA ASN A 102 3.88 9.38 -12.98
C ASN A 102 2.44 9.49 -12.48
N VAL A 103 1.90 8.35 -12.08
CA VAL A 103 0.72 8.27 -11.22
C VAL A 103 1.21 8.25 -9.79
N LEU A 104 0.61 9.05 -8.92
CA LEU A 104 0.96 9.15 -7.50
C LEU A 104 -0.20 8.61 -6.66
N MET A 105 0.08 7.55 -5.89
CA MET A 105 -0.85 7.03 -4.89
C MET A 105 -0.28 7.30 -3.51
N THR A 106 -1.09 7.88 -2.63
CA THR A 106 -0.69 8.16 -1.24
C THR A 106 -1.68 7.50 -0.29
N ILE A 107 -1.16 6.77 0.71
CA ILE A 107 -1.98 6.18 1.78
C ILE A 107 -1.58 6.84 3.09
N LYS A 108 -2.57 7.42 3.79
CA LYS A 108 -2.38 8.10 5.06
C LYS A 108 -3.26 7.47 6.13
N ASP A 109 -2.71 7.25 7.31
CA ASP A 109 -3.48 6.85 8.48
C ASP A 109 -3.41 7.89 9.60
N GLU A 110 -4.14 7.65 10.67
CA GLU A 110 -4.17 8.50 11.86
C GLU A 110 -3.55 7.78 13.08
N GLY A 111 -2.77 6.76 12.84
CA GLY A 111 -2.08 5.99 13.86
C GLY A 111 -0.90 6.75 14.48
N PRO A 112 -0.03 6.04 15.21
CA PRO A 112 1.09 6.69 15.91
C PRO A 112 2.17 7.28 15.00
N GLY A 113 2.19 6.90 13.71
CA GLY A 113 3.26 7.28 12.82
C GLY A 113 4.51 6.43 13.03
N PHE A 114 5.60 6.82 12.39
CA PHE A 114 6.88 6.14 12.50
C PHE A 114 7.71 6.75 13.63
N SER A 115 8.27 5.90 14.49
CA SER A 115 9.20 6.31 15.54
C SER A 115 10.64 6.42 15.05
N GLU A 116 10.92 5.88 13.86
CA GLU A 116 12.24 5.88 13.27
C GLU A 116 12.65 7.25 12.73
N THR A 117 13.93 7.60 12.87
CA THR A 117 14.50 8.79 12.24
C THR A 117 14.57 8.62 10.72
N SER A 118 14.60 7.37 10.26
CA SER A 118 14.58 7.02 8.83
C SER A 118 13.42 6.08 8.53
N PRO A 119 12.21 6.58 8.22
CA PRO A 119 11.03 5.75 7.97
C PRO A 119 11.23 4.70 6.85
N GLN A 120 12.17 4.93 5.92
CA GLN A 120 12.44 3.98 4.84
C GLN A 120 12.90 2.61 5.32
N LYS A 121 13.36 2.49 6.57
CA LYS A 121 13.72 1.19 7.16
C LYS A 121 12.56 0.21 7.23
N ILE A 122 11.32 0.67 7.21
CA ILE A 122 10.15 -0.21 7.26
C ILE A 122 10.05 -1.13 6.03
N PHE A 123 10.71 -0.77 4.93
CA PHE A 123 10.73 -1.59 3.71
C PHE A 123 11.81 -2.66 3.72
N LYS A 124 12.66 -2.71 4.74
CA LYS A 124 13.67 -3.75 4.85
C LYS A 124 13.02 -5.08 5.20
N ARG A 125 13.60 -6.15 4.67
CA ARG A 125 13.18 -7.52 4.96
C ARG A 125 13.26 -7.77 6.48
N PHE A 126 12.23 -8.40 7.04
CA PHE A 126 12.08 -8.74 8.46
C PHE A 126 11.99 -7.53 9.41
N TYR A 127 11.85 -6.32 8.89
CA TYR A 127 11.64 -5.17 9.76
C TYR A 127 10.27 -5.24 10.43
N SER A 128 10.24 -5.02 11.74
CA SER A 128 9.00 -4.85 12.49
C SER A 128 9.29 -3.98 13.71
N ASN A 129 8.59 -2.85 13.82
CA ASN A 129 8.68 -1.94 14.96
C ASN A 129 7.27 -1.52 15.35
N ARG A 130 6.47 -2.50 15.81
CA ARG A 130 5.07 -2.29 16.19
C ARG A 130 4.95 -2.16 17.69
N PRO A 131 4.10 -1.23 18.19
CA PRO A 131 3.67 -1.26 19.58
C PRO A 131 3.05 -2.61 19.93
N LYS A 132 3.23 -3.06 21.17
CA LYS A 132 2.76 -4.39 21.63
C LYS A 132 1.27 -4.63 21.41
N ASN A 133 0.45 -3.57 21.43
CA ASN A 133 -1.00 -3.66 21.26
C ASN A 133 -1.46 -3.74 19.80
N PHE A 134 -0.57 -3.70 18.84
CA PHE A 134 -0.92 -3.78 17.40
C PHE A 134 -0.62 -5.13 16.76
N GLY A 135 -0.28 -6.16 17.57
CA GLY A 135 -0.01 -7.49 17.07
C GLY A 135 1.36 -7.68 16.46
N LYS A 136 1.56 -8.83 15.84
CA LYS A 136 2.85 -9.23 15.28
C LYS A 136 2.76 -9.38 13.76
N HIS A 137 3.80 -8.93 13.07
CA HIS A 137 3.99 -9.14 11.64
C HIS A 137 5.39 -9.71 11.39
N SER A 138 5.53 -10.48 10.31
CA SER A 138 6.83 -11.05 9.91
C SER A 138 7.84 -10.03 9.43
N GLY A 139 7.38 -8.81 9.05
CA GLY A 139 8.21 -7.79 8.43
C GLY A 139 8.44 -7.99 6.94
N LEU A 140 7.72 -8.93 6.31
CA LEU A 140 7.87 -9.22 4.88
C LEU A 140 6.87 -8.48 3.98
N GLY A 141 5.71 -8.08 4.51
CA GLY A 141 4.65 -7.44 3.72
C GLY A 141 5.09 -6.17 3.02
N LEU A 142 5.79 -5.28 3.72
CA LEU A 142 6.28 -4.02 3.15
C LEU A 142 7.50 -4.22 2.26
N ASN A 143 8.34 -5.19 2.54
CA ASN A 143 9.45 -5.55 1.65
C ASN A 143 8.93 -6.06 0.30
N ILE A 144 7.91 -6.91 0.32
CA ILE A 144 7.23 -7.40 -0.88
C ILE A 144 6.65 -6.22 -1.68
N VAL A 145 6.00 -5.27 -1.01
CA VAL A 145 5.46 -4.06 -1.66
C VAL A 145 6.56 -3.31 -2.40
N LYS A 146 7.68 -3.05 -1.73
CA LYS A 146 8.81 -2.36 -2.35
C LYS A 146 9.33 -3.11 -3.58
N ASN A 147 9.49 -4.42 -3.48
CA ASN A 147 9.97 -5.23 -4.60
C ASN A 147 9.02 -5.15 -5.81
N ILE A 148 7.71 -5.24 -5.57
CA ILE A 148 6.71 -5.14 -6.64
C ILE A 148 6.74 -3.75 -7.28
N VAL A 149 6.78 -2.69 -6.47
CA VAL A 149 6.84 -1.31 -6.96
C VAL A 149 8.09 -1.10 -7.82
N GLU A 150 9.25 -1.57 -7.38
CA GLU A 150 10.50 -1.44 -8.13
C GLU A 150 10.47 -2.22 -9.44
N LEU A 151 9.86 -3.41 -9.46
CA LEU A 151 9.69 -4.18 -10.69
C LEU A 151 8.77 -3.48 -11.69
N HIS A 152 7.87 -2.63 -11.22
CA HIS A 152 7.05 -1.75 -12.06
C HIS A 152 7.75 -0.43 -12.40
N LYS A 153 9.05 -0.31 -12.11
CA LYS A 153 9.87 0.90 -12.33
C LYS A 153 9.37 2.11 -11.56
N GLY A 154 8.69 1.86 -10.44
CA GLY A 154 8.21 2.88 -9.53
C GLY A 154 9.10 3.08 -8.33
N THR A 155 8.70 4.00 -7.48
CA THR A 155 9.35 4.27 -6.19
C THR A 155 8.32 4.30 -5.08
N ILE A 156 8.75 3.95 -3.87
CA ILE A 156 7.91 4.00 -2.68
C ILE A 156 8.68 4.70 -1.57
N THR A 157 8.01 5.62 -0.88
CA THR A 157 8.57 6.36 0.24
C THR A 157 7.62 6.38 1.41
N ALA A 158 8.17 6.47 2.61
CA ALA A 158 7.41 6.55 3.84
C ALA A 158 7.84 7.77 4.64
N SER A 159 6.88 8.41 5.30
CA SER A 159 7.12 9.58 6.16
C SER A 159 5.98 9.70 7.18
N ASN A 160 6.17 10.56 8.16
CA ASN A 160 5.07 10.99 9.03
C ASN A 160 4.26 12.10 8.37
N ARG A 161 2.98 12.18 8.70
CA ARG A 161 2.14 13.30 8.26
C ARG A 161 2.62 14.60 8.91
N LEU A 162 2.46 15.71 8.19
CA LEU A 162 3.04 17.00 8.62
C LEU A 162 2.26 17.67 9.76
N ASN A 163 0.94 17.74 9.64
CA ASN A 163 0.12 18.57 10.52
C ASN A 163 -0.68 17.79 11.55
N ILE A 164 -0.82 16.49 11.37
CA ILE A 164 -1.51 15.61 12.30
C ILE A 164 -0.70 14.34 12.49
N LYS A 165 -0.97 13.63 13.57
CA LYS A 165 -0.32 12.35 13.85
C LYS A 165 -0.74 11.31 12.81
N GLY A 166 0.21 10.50 12.37
CA GLY A 166 -0.06 9.42 11.44
C GLY A 166 1.09 9.17 10.47
N ALA A 167 0.98 8.06 9.77
CA ALA A 167 1.93 7.65 8.75
C ALA A 167 1.42 8.02 7.35
N LYS A 168 2.36 8.22 6.44
CA LYS A 168 2.11 8.47 5.03
C LYS A 168 3.05 7.61 4.20
N VAL A 169 2.49 6.86 3.26
CA VAL A 169 3.26 6.09 2.27
C VAL A 169 2.87 6.60 0.89
N GLU A 170 3.88 6.92 0.08
CA GLU A 170 3.69 7.41 -1.28
C GLU A 170 4.28 6.43 -2.29
N VAL A 171 3.51 6.09 -3.31
CA VAL A 171 3.92 5.21 -4.41
C VAL A 171 3.83 6.00 -5.70
N LEU A 172 4.94 6.08 -6.43
CA LEU A 172 5.01 6.66 -7.77
C LEU A 172 5.17 5.53 -8.78
N LEU A 173 4.30 5.49 -9.78
CA LEU A 173 4.35 4.51 -10.87
C LEU A 173 4.37 5.26 -12.20
N PRO A 174 5.23 4.87 -13.17
CA PRO A 174 5.26 5.52 -14.48
C PRO A 174 3.89 5.44 -15.16
N LYS A 175 3.46 6.56 -15.77
CA LYS A 175 2.25 6.56 -16.59
C LYS A 175 2.40 5.63 -17.79
N TYR A 176 1.32 5.03 -18.20
CA TYR A 176 1.24 4.31 -19.48
C TYR A 176 1.44 5.30 -20.63
N SER A 177 2.34 4.98 -21.53
CA SER A 177 2.64 5.81 -22.70
C SER A 177 2.52 5.03 -24.00
#